data_caee265b187c3a5289d2fcdc7741f58b
#
_entry.id   caee265b187c3a5289d2fcdc7741f58b
#
_cell.length_a   1.000
_cell.length_b   1.000
_cell.length_c   1.000
_cell.angle_alpha   90.00
_cell.angle_beta   90.00
_cell.angle_gamma   90.00
#
_symmetry.space_group_name_H-M   'P 1'
#
loop_
_entity.id
_entity.type
_entity.pdbx_description
1 polymer ?
#
loop_
_entity_poly.entity_id
_entity_poly.type
_entity_poly.pdbx_seq_one_letter_code
_entity_poly.pdbx_strand_id
1 'polypeptide(L)'
;MKSLFRSFLLIFSLFLVINSCSKDAPLPDEPVITKYTLSVSASDGGNVDPSSGTFNENSSVVITATPSAGFEFTEWTGDASGTDNPLTVTMTGNKTITATFSRIQYTL
;
A
#
# COMPACT_ATOMS: atom_id res chain seq x y z
N MET A 1 35.63 21.38 -52.24
CA MET A 1 35.59 21.54 -51.50
C MET A 1 34.71 21.87 -50.84
N LYS A 2 34.21 22.31 -50.89
CA LYS A 2 33.30 22.64 -50.28
C LYS A 2 32.46 21.71 -50.15
N SER A 3 32.28 21.09 -50.61
CA SER A 3 31.44 20.21 -50.52
C SER A 3 31.63 19.45 -49.48
N LEU A 4 32.42 19.27 -49.11
CA LEU A 4 32.61 18.48 -48.15
C LEU A 4 32.19 18.92 -47.02
N PHE A 5 32.12 19.85 -46.74
CA PHE A 5 31.84 20.22 -45.62
C PHE A 5 30.54 20.13 -45.45
N ARG A 6 29.83 20.14 -46.13
CA ARG A 6 28.68 20.08 -45.90
C ARG A 6 28.45 18.88 -45.49
N SER A 7 29.04 18.13 -45.63
CA SER A 7 28.80 16.93 -45.38
C SER A 7 28.81 16.73 -44.02
N PHE A 8 29.35 17.10 -43.43
CA PHE A 8 29.45 16.78 -42.19
C PHE A 8 28.48 17.30 -41.49
N LEU A 9 27.99 18.12 -41.77
CA LEU A 9 27.15 18.58 -40.99
C LEU A 9 26.15 17.73 -40.95
N LEU A 10 25.85 17.11 -41.73
CA LEU A 10 24.86 16.33 -41.60
C LEU A 10 25.03 15.45 -40.69
N ILE A 11 25.92 15.15 -40.41
CA ILE A 11 26.12 14.28 -39.52
C ILE A 11 25.69 14.61 -38.39
N PHE A 12 25.64 15.29 -38.00
CA PHE A 12 25.31 15.60 -36.82
C PHE A 12 24.04 15.51 -36.63
N SER A 13 23.57 15.53 -37.31
CA SER A 13 22.37 15.48 -37.05
C SER A 13 22.02 14.33 -36.63
N LEU A 14 22.42 13.68 -36.84
CA LEU A 14 22.10 12.56 -36.39
C LEU A 14 22.09 12.34 -35.24
N PHE A 15 22.45 12.54 -34.84
CA PHE A 15 22.43 12.15 -33.75
C PHE A 15 21.60 12.48 -33.08
N LEU A 16 21.30 12.83 -33.08
CA LEU A 16 20.55 12.94 -32.41
C LEU A 16 19.75 12.42 -32.28
N VAL A 17 19.69 12.03 -32.36
CA VAL A 17 18.91 11.34 -32.23
C VAL A 17 18.86 10.71 -31.54
N ILE A 18 19.22 10.50 -31.28
CA ILE A 18 19.21 9.83 -30.56
C ILE A 18 18.83 9.94 -29.79
N ASN A 19 18.86 10.11 -29.59
CA ASN A 19 18.57 10.05 -28.78
C ASN A 19 17.75 9.84 -28.52
N SER A 20 17.44 9.75 -28.53
CA SER A 20 16.59 9.46 -28.33
C SER A 20 16.35 8.64 -27.93
N CYS A 21 16.56 8.13 -27.85
CA CYS A 21 16.41 7.27 -27.37
C CYS A 21 16.24 7.18 -26.38
N SER A 22 16.43 7.36 -25.90
CA SER A 22 16.38 7.27 -24.84
C SER A 22 15.34 7.28 -24.42
N LYS A 23 14.61 7.49 -24.60
CA LYS A 23 13.64 7.50 -24.23
C LYS A 23 13.19 6.50 -23.89
N ASP A 24 13.38 5.86 -24.16
CA ASP A 24 12.96 4.75 -23.90
C ASP A 24 13.39 4.38 -22.67
N ALA A 25 14.21 4.80 -22.22
CA ALA A 25 14.58 4.37 -21.01
C ALA A 25 13.69 4.90 -20.07
N PRO A 26 13.13 4.14 -19.31
CA PRO A 26 12.34 4.55 -18.33
C PRO A 26 13.08 5.34 -17.44
N LEU A 27 12.58 6.24 -16.82
CA LEU A 27 13.26 6.96 -15.99
C LEU A 27 13.51 6.32 -14.84
N PRO A 28 14.58 5.99 -14.54
CA PRO A 28 14.89 5.26 -13.40
C PRO A 28 14.72 6.09 -12.21
N ASP A 29 14.65 7.31 -12.31
CA ASP A 29 14.56 8.01 -11.13
C ASP A 29 13.18 8.05 -10.65
N GLU A 30 12.24 7.43 -11.25
CA GLU A 30 10.96 7.43 -10.73
C GLU A 30 10.85 6.39 -9.68
N PRO A 31 10.47 6.68 -8.46
CA PRO A 31 10.47 5.66 -7.42
C PRO A 31 9.37 4.65 -7.68
N VAL A 32 9.66 3.42 -7.40
CA VAL A 32 8.69 2.37 -7.52
C VAL A 32 8.13 2.17 -6.13
N ILE A 33 6.83 2.40 -5.97
CA ILE A 33 6.21 2.24 -4.68
C ILE A 33 5.45 0.96 -4.70
N THR A 34 5.77 0.07 -3.78
CA THR A 34 5.07 -1.20 -3.66
C THR A 34 3.90 -1.00 -2.72
N LYS A 35 2.76 -1.52 -3.09
CA LYS A 35 1.57 -1.37 -2.28
C LYS A 35 1.05 -2.73 -1.89
N TYR A 36 0.47 -2.79 -0.72
CA TYR A 36 -0.10 -4.02 -0.22
C TYR A 36 -1.55 -3.79 0.16
N THR A 37 -2.31 -4.86 0.15
CA THR A 37 -3.72 -4.80 0.46
C THR A 37 -3.95 -5.23 1.89
N LEU A 38 -4.72 -4.45 2.60
CA LEU A 38 -5.11 -4.78 3.97
C LEU A 38 -6.60 -5.08 3.94
N SER A 39 -6.97 -6.22 4.48
CA SER A 39 -8.36 -6.59 4.64
C SER A 39 -8.63 -6.77 6.11
N VAL A 40 -9.59 -6.02 6.65
CA VAL A 40 -9.91 -6.13 8.05
C VAL A 40 -11.38 -6.45 8.15
N SER A 41 -11.72 -7.45 8.92
CA SER A 41 -13.10 -7.83 9.08
C SER A 41 -13.42 -7.90 10.56
N ALA A 42 -14.69 -7.98 10.87
CA ALA A 42 -15.14 -8.04 12.23
C ALA A 42 -16.01 -9.27 12.39
N SER A 43 -15.83 -9.96 13.50
CA SER A 43 -16.73 -11.05 13.80
C SER A 43 -18.05 -10.44 14.26
N ASP A 44 -19.04 -11.30 14.57
CA ASP A 44 -20.30 -10.78 15.06
C ASP A 44 -20.02 -9.99 16.31
N GLY A 45 -20.64 -8.87 16.44
CA GLY A 45 -20.53 -8.08 17.65
C GLY A 45 -19.85 -6.75 17.50
N GLY A 46 -19.49 -6.35 16.29
CA GLY A 46 -18.88 -5.03 16.14
C GLY A 46 -18.48 -4.73 14.74
N ASN A 47 -17.75 -3.65 14.60
CA ASN A 47 -17.28 -3.18 13.30
C ASN A 47 -15.82 -2.80 13.40
N VAL A 48 -15.19 -2.67 12.26
CA VAL A 48 -13.81 -2.24 12.20
C VAL A 48 -13.69 -1.11 11.18
N ASP A 49 -12.67 -0.27 11.36
CA ASP A 49 -12.44 0.84 10.47
C ASP A 49 -10.93 1.11 10.42
N PRO A 50 -10.33 1.06 9.27
CA PRO A 50 -10.91 0.80 7.96
C PRO A 50 -11.16 -0.69 7.75
N SER A 51 -12.08 -1.02 6.85
CA SER A 51 -12.36 -2.44 6.63
C SER A 51 -11.46 -3.01 5.56
N SER A 52 -10.88 -2.18 4.72
CA SER A 52 -9.94 -2.67 3.72
C SER A 52 -9.30 -1.46 3.07
N GLY A 53 -8.25 -1.70 2.33
CA GLY A 53 -7.60 -0.62 1.62
C GLY A 53 -6.27 -1.07 1.08
N THR A 54 -5.67 -0.22 0.28
CA THR A 54 -4.35 -0.46 -0.28
C THR A 54 -3.43 0.62 0.26
N PHE A 55 -2.30 0.21 0.76
CA PHE A 55 -1.38 1.13 1.42
C PHE A 55 0.04 0.88 0.93
N ASN A 56 0.87 1.90 1.02
CA ASN A 56 2.25 1.77 0.59
C ASN A 56 3.04 0.86 1.53
N GLU A 57 4.05 0.26 0.96
CA GLU A 57 4.91 -0.59 1.74
C GLU A 57 5.49 0.18 2.92
N ASN A 58 5.53 -0.48 4.05
CA ASN A 58 6.07 0.08 5.28
C ASN A 58 5.27 1.25 5.87
N SER A 59 4.06 1.46 5.37
CA SER A 59 3.23 2.50 5.98
C SER A 59 2.57 1.94 7.23
N SER A 60 2.17 2.82 8.12
CA SER A 60 1.49 2.42 9.33
C SER A 60 0.02 2.72 9.17
N VAL A 61 -0.80 1.74 9.49
CA VAL A 61 -2.25 1.89 9.37
C VAL A 61 -2.83 1.64 10.75
N VAL A 62 -3.71 2.54 11.19
CA VAL A 62 -4.35 2.39 12.49
C VAL A 62 -5.73 1.82 12.23
N ILE A 63 -6.03 0.68 12.83
CA ILE A 63 -7.33 0.07 12.69
C ILE A 63 -8.01 0.07 14.04
N THR A 64 -9.29 0.34 14.03
CA THR A 64 -10.07 0.49 15.24
C THR A 64 -11.23 -0.48 15.23
N ALA A 65 -11.43 -1.16 16.33
CA ALA A 65 -12.58 -2.04 16.48
C ALA A 65 -13.58 -1.36 17.38
N THR A 66 -14.83 -1.36 16.96
CA THR A 66 -15.91 -0.74 17.73
C THR A 66 -16.93 -1.81 18.05
N PRO A 67 -17.08 -2.19 19.32
CA PRO A 67 -18.06 -3.21 19.64
C PRO A 67 -19.47 -2.66 19.59
N SER A 68 -20.41 -3.51 19.27
CA SER A 68 -21.81 -3.15 19.28
C SER A 68 -22.33 -3.27 20.71
N ALA A 69 -23.53 -2.74 20.92
CA ALA A 69 -24.12 -2.80 22.24
C ALA A 69 -24.22 -4.26 22.69
N GLY A 70 -23.78 -4.54 23.88
CA GLY A 70 -23.82 -5.89 24.41
C GLY A 70 -22.61 -6.74 24.07
N PHE A 71 -21.61 -6.16 23.39
CA PHE A 71 -20.42 -6.89 23.04
C PHE A 71 -19.20 -6.10 23.47
N GLU A 72 -18.07 -6.80 23.52
CA GLU A 72 -16.83 -6.14 23.83
C GLU A 72 -15.75 -6.70 22.89
N PHE A 73 -14.76 -5.90 22.62
CA PHE A 73 -13.65 -6.33 21.78
C PHE A 73 -12.75 -7.24 22.59
N THR A 74 -12.36 -8.37 22.02
CA THR A 74 -11.47 -9.28 22.72
C THR A 74 -10.07 -9.24 22.16
N GLU A 75 -9.91 -9.43 20.87
CA GLU A 75 -8.55 -9.49 20.32
C GLU A 75 -8.57 -9.40 18.82
N TRP A 76 -7.41 -9.18 18.25
CA TRP A 76 -7.21 -9.23 16.81
C TRP A 76 -6.63 -10.58 16.48
N THR A 77 -7.02 -11.13 15.33
CA THR A 77 -6.50 -12.41 14.89
C THR A 77 -6.14 -12.29 13.41
N GLY A 78 -5.47 -13.30 12.86
CA GLY A 78 -5.04 -13.31 11.48
C GLY A 78 -3.61 -12.87 11.38
N ASP A 79 -3.34 -11.92 10.48
CA ASP A 79 -1.98 -11.47 10.28
C ASP A 79 -1.54 -10.46 11.34
N ALA A 80 -2.37 -10.15 12.28
CA ALA A 80 -2.00 -9.35 13.42
C ALA A 80 -2.65 -9.98 14.63
N SER A 81 -2.15 -9.68 15.81
CA SER A 81 -2.68 -10.25 17.02
C SER A 81 -2.55 -9.25 18.14
N GLY A 82 -3.18 -9.54 19.24
CA GLY A 82 -3.07 -8.68 20.40
C GLY A 82 -4.41 -8.10 20.78
N THR A 83 -4.41 -7.29 21.80
CA THR A 83 -5.63 -6.73 22.33
C THR A 83 -5.64 -5.19 22.27
N ASP A 84 -4.66 -4.60 21.59
CA ASP A 84 -4.61 -3.16 21.48
C ASP A 84 -5.74 -2.66 20.61
N ASN A 85 -6.37 -1.60 20.99
CA ASN A 85 -7.44 -1.03 20.21
C ASN A 85 -7.44 0.47 20.44
N PRO A 86 -7.04 1.26 19.47
CA PRO A 86 -6.75 0.86 18.10
C PRO A 86 -5.42 0.15 17.95
N LEU A 87 -5.31 -0.60 16.89
CA LEU A 87 -4.10 -1.35 16.60
C LEU A 87 -3.36 -0.70 15.44
N THR A 88 -2.06 -0.57 15.56
CA THR A 88 -1.26 -0.03 14.47
C THR A 88 -0.60 -1.20 13.74
N VAL A 89 -0.80 -1.24 12.44
CA VAL A 89 -0.29 -2.30 11.60
C VAL A 89 0.68 -1.70 10.61
N THR A 90 1.84 -2.31 10.45
CA THR A 90 2.81 -1.88 9.46
C THR A 90 2.66 -2.78 8.24
N MET A 91 2.52 -2.18 7.08
CA MET A 91 2.25 -2.93 5.86
C MET A 91 3.55 -3.44 5.27
N THR A 92 3.90 -4.67 5.65
CA THR A 92 5.07 -5.32 5.10
C THR A 92 4.67 -6.40 4.11
N GLY A 93 3.39 -6.52 3.82
CA GLY A 93 2.86 -7.48 2.88
C GLY A 93 1.36 -7.37 2.93
N ASN A 94 0.68 -8.18 2.15
CA ASN A 94 -0.78 -8.22 2.21
C ASN A 94 -1.16 -8.81 3.57
N LYS A 95 -2.16 -8.22 4.19
CA LYS A 95 -2.56 -8.65 5.51
C LYS A 95 -4.06 -8.83 5.59
N THR A 96 -4.47 -9.84 6.32
CA THR A 96 -5.88 -10.09 6.60
C THR A 96 -6.01 -10.19 8.11
N ILE A 97 -6.79 -9.32 8.69
CA ILE A 97 -6.90 -9.21 10.13
C ILE A 97 -8.38 -9.25 10.49
N THR A 98 -8.69 -9.89 11.59
CA THR A 98 -10.07 -10.01 12.04
C THR A 98 -10.16 -9.54 13.48
N ALA A 99 -11.13 -8.70 13.76
CA ALA A 99 -11.41 -8.27 15.12
C ALA A 99 -12.42 -9.25 15.69
N THR A 100 -12.17 -9.71 16.88
CA THR A 100 -13.03 -10.69 17.53
C THR A 100 -13.74 -10.00 18.69
N PHE A 101 -15.03 -10.22 18.79
CA PHE A 101 -15.84 -9.62 19.85
C PHE A 101 -16.54 -10.75 20.60
N SER A 102 -16.84 -10.50 21.85
CA SER A 102 -17.59 -11.48 22.61
C SER A 102 -18.75 -10.77 23.29
N ARG A 103 -19.78 -11.54 23.57
CA ARG A 103 -20.96 -10.99 24.18
C ARG A 103 -20.68 -10.74 25.64
N ILE A 104 -21.11 -9.59 26.12
CA ILE A 104 -20.95 -9.29 27.51
C ILE A 104 -22.07 -10.01 28.25
N GLN A 105 -21.68 -10.72 29.31
CA GLN A 105 -22.64 -11.44 30.09
C GLN A 105 -22.96 -10.63 31.31
N TYR A 106 -24.25 -10.44 31.57
CA TYR A 106 -24.65 -9.71 32.74
C TYR A 106 -25.23 -10.72 33.76
N THR A 107 -24.87 -10.55 35.00
CA THR A 107 -25.35 -11.41 36.01
C THR A 107 -26.35 -10.62 36.84
N LEU A 108 -27.49 -11.17 37.08
CA LEU A 108 -28.51 -10.48 37.83
C LEU A 108 -28.51 -10.89 39.28
#